data_e156da7dd92de3b3e2d5f8dfcb626e4f
#
_entry.id   e156da7dd92de3b3e2d5f8dfcb626e4f
#
_cell.length_a   1.000
_cell.length_b   1.000
_cell.length_c   1.000
_cell.angle_alpha   90.00
_cell.angle_beta   90.00
_cell.angle_gamma   90.00
#
_symmetry.space_group_name_H-M   'P 1'
#
loop_
_entity.id
_entity.type
_entity.pdbx_description
1 polymer ?
#
loop_
_entity_poly.entity_id
_entity_poly.type
_entity_poly.pdbx_seq_one_letter_code
_entity_poly.pdbx_strand_id
1 'polypeptide(L)'
;SKIAVSSDQLEEMTQTSWHLEIHDETCYRNPNTGWLTGTGTFLTLELVNARPTDYSFLPDGTYTVDGEPTTDPETGLQQYRIPAVAAGKYTRPGFYGASSFVRYEEGTETEGTGIYGGTVTVSREGDVYTLVFDLKDDAENTISGTYTGTITEYVVQ
;
A
#
# COMPACT_ATOMS: atom_id res chain seq x y z
N SER A 1 -3.35 5.81 -9.80
CA SER A 1 -3.29 5.43 -8.38
C SER A 1 -4.69 5.30 -7.81
N LYS A 2 -4.95 4.27 -7.05
CA LYS A 2 -6.27 3.97 -6.50
C LYS A 2 -6.16 3.68 -5.01
N ILE A 3 -7.09 4.20 -4.22
CA ILE A 3 -7.26 3.82 -2.82
C ILE A 3 -8.47 2.90 -2.72
N ALA A 4 -8.32 1.76 -2.08
CA ALA A 4 -9.41 0.88 -1.72
C ALA A 4 -9.54 0.83 -0.19
N VAL A 5 -10.73 1.04 0.31
CA VAL A 5 -11.06 0.88 1.73
C VAL A 5 -12.01 -0.31 1.85
N SER A 6 -11.62 -1.30 2.63
CA SER A 6 -12.51 -2.44 2.94
C SER A 6 -13.46 -2.08 4.08
N SER A 7 -14.76 -2.21 3.84
CA SER A 7 -15.80 -1.75 4.77
C SER A 7 -16.28 -2.76 5.81
N ASP A 8 -15.92 -4.03 5.68
CA ASP A 8 -16.63 -5.11 6.37
C ASP A 8 -16.27 -5.36 7.83
N GLN A 9 -15.29 -4.63 8.40
CA GLN A 9 -14.87 -4.77 9.80
C GLN A 9 -14.70 -3.44 10.53
N LEU A 10 -15.32 -2.39 10.04
CA LEU A 10 -15.06 -1.02 10.49
C LEU A 10 -15.54 -0.70 11.91
N GLU A 11 -16.49 -1.42 12.47
CA GLU A 11 -17.06 -1.05 13.76
C GLU A 11 -16.20 -1.46 14.97
N GLU A 12 -15.37 -2.49 14.83
CA GLU A 12 -14.52 -3.01 15.90
C GLU A 12 -13.05 -2.57 15.82
N MET A 13 -12.65 -1.92 14.72
CA MET A 13 -11.25 -1.55 14.48
C MET A 13 -10.93 -0.14 14.98
N THR A 14 -9.90 -0.03 15.80
CA THR A 14 -9.32 1.27 16.22
C THR A 14 -8.36 1.84 15.18
N GLN A 15 -7.92 1.02 14.23
CA GLN A 15 -7.02 1.38 13.16
C GLN A 15 -7.65 1.12 11.80
N THR A 16 -7.27 1.92 10.80
CA THR A 16 -7.74 1.80 9.42
C THR A 16 -6.58 1.53 8.49
N SER A 17 -6.73 0.54 7.62
CA SER A 17 -5.80 0.27 6.54
C SER A 17 -6.26 0.94 5.25
N TRP A 18 -5.34 1.62 4.59
CA TRP A 18 -5.52 2.25 3.29
C TRP A 18 -4.68 1.51 2.26
N HIS A 19 -5.34 0.92 1.28
CA HIS A 19 -4.66 0.19 0.21
C HIS A 19 -4.38 1.13 -0.96
N LEU A 20 -3.11 1.35 -1.26
CA LEU A 20 -2.65 2.29 -2.28
C LEU A 20 -1.89 1.55 -3.38
N GLU A 21 -2.25 1.82 -4.63
CA GLU A 21 -1.56 1.29 -5.80
C GLU A 21 -0.95 2.43 -6.61
N ILE A 22 0.36 2.38 -6.83
CA ILE A 22 1.13 3.34 -7.63
C ILE A 22 1.81 2.57 -8.75
N HIS A 23 1.66 3.04 -9.97
CA HIS A 23 2.22 2.34 -11.13
C HIS A 23 2.67 3.32 -12.22
N ASP A 24 3.56 2.85 -13.10
CA ASP A 24 3.91 3.54 -14.34
C ASP A 24 2.70 3.64 -15.28
N GLU A 25 2.71 4.61 -16.19
CA GLU A 25 1.64 4.77 -17.18
C GLU A 25 1.50 3.55 -18.11
N THR A 26 2.61 2.83 -18.32
CA THR A 26 2.68 1.67 -19.20
C THR A 26 2.34 0.34 -18.51
N CYS A 27 2.14 0.36 -17.21
CA CYS A 27 1.75 -0.81 -16.42
C CYS A 27 0.53 -0.46 -15.58
N TYR A 28 -0.54 -1.21 -15.76
CA TYR A 28 -1.81 -0.96 -15.05
C TYR A 28 -2.56 -2.24 -14.76
N ARG A 29 -3.45 -2.19 -13.81
CA ARG A 29 -4.37 -3.29 -13.54
C ARG A 29 -5.59 -3.17 -14.45
N ASN A 30 -5.81 -4.19 -15.28
CA ASN A 30 -6.98 -4.25 -16.16
C ASN A 30 -8.25 -4.33 -15.31
N PRO A 31 -9.19 -3.37 -15.46
CA PRO A 31 -10.41 -3.34 -14.64
C PRO A 31 -11.37 -4.50 -14.89
N ASN A 32 -11.27 -5.16 -16.05
CA ASN A 32 -12.15 -6.28 -16.42
C ASN A 32 -11.64 -7.62 -15.91
N THR A 33 -10.32 -7.80 -15.85
CA THR A 33 -9.70 -9.09 -15.48
C THR A 33 -9.03 -9.07 -14.12
N GLY A 34 -8.69 -7.90 -13.59
CA GLY A 34 -7.89 -7.75 -12.37
C GLY A 34 -6.40 -8.05 -12.54
N TRP A 35 -5.96 -8.44 -13.72
CA TRP A 35 -4.56 -8.77 -14.01
C TRP A 35 -3.73 -7.53 -14.35
N LEU A 36 -2.44 -7.58 -14.00
CA LEU A 36 -1.49 -6.58 -14.48
C LEU A 36 -1.33 -6.70 -15.99
N THR A 37 -1.23 -5.56 -16.65
CA THR A 37 -1.12 -5.43 -18.11
C THR A 37 -0.04 -4.42 -18.44
N GLY A 38 0.69 -4.66 -19.51
CA GLY A 38 1.76 -3.79 -19.98
C GLY A 38 3.12 -4.14 -19.39
N THR A 39 4.02 -3.18 -19.36
CA THR A 39 5.39 -3.34 -18.85
C THR A 39 5.75 -2.15 -17.97
N GLY A 40 6.24 -2.41 -16.78
CA GLY A 40 6.64 -1.36 -15.85
C GLY A 40 6.71 -1.81 -14.41
N THR A 41 6.59 -0.86 -13.50
CA THR A 41 6.63 -1.10 -12.06
C THR A 41 5.28 -0.85 -11.41
N PHE A 42 4.99 -1.61 -10.38
CA PHE A 42 3.75 -1.53 -9.61
C PHE A 42 4.06 -1.62 -8.12
N LEU A 43 3.79 -0.54 -7.41
CA LEU A 43 3.98 -0.47 -5.97
C LEU A 43 2.63 -0.54 -5.27
N THR A 44 2.46 -1.53 -4.43
CA THR A 44 1.30 -1.66 -3.55
C THR A 44 1.72 -1.31 -2.13
N LEU A 45 0.99 -0.40 -1.50
CA LEU A 45 1.23 0.01 -0.12
C LEU A 45 -0.04 -0.19 0.69
N GLU A 46 0.10 -0.77 1.85
CA GLU A 46 -0.94 -0.79 2.86
C GLU A 46 -0.52 0.15 3.99
N LEU A 47 -1.16 1.32 4.04
CA LEU A 47 -0.90 2.35 5.03
C LEU A 47 -1.90 2.21 6.17
N VAL A 48 -1.41 2.20 7.40
CA VAL A 48 -2.25 2.02 8.60
C VAL A 48 -2.18 3.27 9.47
N ASN A 49 -3.34 3.76 9.85
CA ASN A 49 -3.45 4.90 10.75
C ASN A 49 -4.63 4.72 11.72
N ALA A 50 -4.75 5.63 12.68
CA ALA A 50 -5.93 5.68 13.54
C ALA A 50 -7.20 5.83 12.69
N ARG A 51 -8.29 5.23 13.17
CA ARG A 51 -9.59 5.34 12.50
C ARG A 51 -9.98 6.80 12.35
N PRO A 52 -10.13 7.32 11.11
CA PRO A 52 -10.51 8.70 10.90
C PRO A 52 -12.02 8.90 11.10
N THR A 53 -12.43 10.14 11.29
CA THR A 53 -13.85 10.53 11.26
C THR A 53 -14.35 10.77 9.84
N ASP A 54 -13.44 11.05 8.91
CA ASP A 54 -13.71 11.29 7.51
C ASP A 54 -12.75 10.46 6.65
N TYR A 55 -13.29 9.60 5.79
CA TYR A 55 -12.55 8.74 4.88
C TYR A 55 -12.29 9.35 3.50
N SER A 56 -12.63 10.61 3.30
CA SER A 56 -12.47 11.29 2.00
C SER A 56 -11.01 11.44 1.58
N PHE A 57 -10.10 11.51 2.56
CA PHE A 57 -8.67 11.75 2.31
C PHE A 57 -7.79 10.87 3.19
N LEU A 58 -6.72 10.37 2.59
CA LEU A 58 -5.65 9.70 3.32
C LEU A 58 -4.96 10.73 4.25
N PRO A 59 -4.82 10.44 5.55
CA PRO A 59 -4.19 11.38 6.48
C PRO A 59 -2.73 11.67 6.14
N ASP A 60 -2.34 12.94 6.29
CA ASP A 60 -0.96 13.37 6.18
C ASP A 60 -0.11 12.76 7.30
N GLY A 61 1.15 12.52 7.04
CA GLY A 61 2.10 12.05 8.03
C GLY A 61 3.25 11.24 7.42
N THR A 62 4.14 10.81 8.29
CA THR A 62 5.22 9.87 7.94
C THR A 62 4.86 8.48 8.45
N TYR A 63 4.64 7.57 7.51
CA TYR A 63 4.30 6.19 7.75
C TYR A 63 5.58 5.35 7.73
N THR A 64 5.86 4.66 8.82
CA THR A 64 7.05 3.82 8.96
C THR A 64 6.68 2.35 8.82
N VAL A 65 7.46 1.60 8.07
CA VAL A 65 7.22 0.16 7.89
C VAL A 65 7.30 -0.56 9.23
N ASP A 66 6.24 -1.29 9.55
CA ASP A 66 6.13 -2.13 10.74
C ASP A 66 5.94 -3.59 10.33
N GLY A 67 6.98 -4.39 10.54
CA GLY A 67 6.99 -5.82 10.27
C GLY A 67 6.59 -6.69 11.46
N GLU A 68 6.35 -6.08 12.61
CA GLU A 68 6.07 -6.79 13.87
C GLU A 68 4.84 -6.22 14.60
N PRO A 69 3.65 -6.21 13.95
CA PRO A 69 2.44 -5.78 14.63
C PRO A 69 2.11 -6.71 15.80
N THR A 70 1.51 -6.14 16.84
CA THR A 70 0.97 -6.93 17.96
C THR A 70 -0.46 -7.39 17.63
N THR A 71 -0.92 -8.42 18.32
CA THR A 71 -2.31 -8.89 18.20
C THR A 71 -3.09 -8.46 19.43
N ASP A 72 -4.21 -7.78 19.20
CA ASP A 72 -5.14 -7.42 20.26
C ASP A 72 -5.79 -8.70 20.81
N PRO A 73 -5.63 -9.00 22.12
CA PRO A 73 -6.17 -10.24 22.69
C PRO A 73 -7.69 -10.28 22.77
N GLU A 74 -8.38 -9.13 22.71
CA GLU A 74 -9.83 -9.07 22.78
C GLU A 74 -10.49 -9.28 21.41
N THR A 75 -9.90 -8.69 20.35
CA THR A 75 -10.48 -8.71 19.01
C THR A 75 -9.78 -9.69 18.05
N GLY A 76 -8.57 -10.14 18.37
CA GLY A 76 -7.74 -10.94 17.47
C GLY A 76 -7.16 -10.16 16.29
N LEU A 77 -7.35 -8.84 16.24
CA LEU A 77 -6.87 -7.99 15.17
C LEU A 77 -5.41 -7.57 15.39
N GLN A 78 -4.69 -7.37 14.28
CA GLN A 78 -3.34 -6.83 14.32
C GLN A 78 -3.36 -5.34 14.65
N GLN A 79 -2.41 -4.92 15.49
CA GLN A 79 -2.20 -3.53 15.89
C GLN A 79 -0.80 -3.10 15.45
N TYR A 80 -0.73 -2.09 14.61
CA TYR A 80 0.51 -1.51 14.10
C TYR A 80 0.94 -0.29 14.94
N ARG A 81 2.24 0.00 14.91
CA ARG A 81 2.79 1.25 15.47
C ARG A 81 2.53 2.39 14.49
N ILE A 82 1.36 2.99 14.58
CA ILE A 82 0.84 3.99 13.65
C ILE A 82 1.48 5.38 13.83
N PRO A 83 1.64 6.17 12.74
CA PRO A 83 1.33 5.81 11.35
C PRO A 83 2.30 4.75 10.80
N ALA A 84 1.78 3.73 10.15
CA ALA A 84 2.59 2.60 9.72
C ALA A 84 2.35 2.21 8.26
N VAL A 85 3.37 1.58 7.67
CA VAL A 85 3.24 0.79 6.45
C VAL A 85 3.25 -0.67 6.89
N ALA A 86 2.21 -1.42 6.56
CA ALA A 86 2.19 -2.85 6.83
C ALA A 86 3.22 -3.56 5.95
N ALA A 87 4.20 -4.21 6.57
CA ALA A 87 5.26 -4.89 5.85
C ALA A 87 4.70 -6.02 4.99
N GLY A 88 5.22 -6.13 3.78
CA GLY A 88 4.88 -7.21 2.88
C GLY A 88 5.69 -8.46 3.16
N LYS A 89 5.09 -9.60 2.91
CA LYS A 89 5.76 -10.89 3.03
C LYS A 89 5.52 -11.71 1.76
N TYR A 90 6.63 -12.17 1.18
CA TYR A 90 6.54 -13.14 0.10
C TYR A 90 6.02 -14.47 0.66
N THR A 91 4.91 -14.93 0.15
CA THR A 91 4.32 -16.21 0.57
C THR A 91 4.48 -17.30 -0.46
N ARG A 92 4.33 -16.95 -1.75
CA ARG A 92 4.52 -17.85 -2.90
C ARG A 92 4.52 -17.01 -4.19
N PRO A 93 4.98 -17.53 -5.33
CA PRO A 93 4.96 -16.79 -6.60
C PRO A 93 3.59 -16.16 -6.89
N GLY A 94 3.59 -14.83 -7.13
CA GLY A 94 2.40 -14.06 -7.42
C GLY A 94 1.58 -13.61 -6.19
N PHE A 95 1.98 -14.01 -4.97
CA PHE A 95 1.28 -13.63 -3.74
C PHE A 95 2.23 -12.93 -2.77
N TYR A 96 2.01 -11.64 -2.63
CA TYR A 96 2.71 -10.78 -1.67
C TYR A 96 1.68 -10.27 -0.68
N GLY A 97 1.92 -10.48 0.61
CA GLY A 97 1.08 -9.88 1.64
C GLY A 97 1.32 -8.38 1.72
N ALA A 98 0.29 -7.64 2.11
CA ALA A 98 0.33 -6.20 2.39
C ALA A 98 1.09 -5.35 1.36
N SER A 99 2.27 -4.83 1.70
CA SER A 99 3.02 -3.92 0.82
C SER A 99 4.04 -4.66 -0.03
N SER A 100 4.06 -4.40 -1.33
CA SER A 100 4.93 -5.08 -2.28
C SER A 100 5.33 -4.18 -3.45
N PHE A 101 6.47 -4.50 -4.05
CA PHE A 101 6.95 -3.89 -5.28
C PHE A 101 7.09 -4.96 -6.34
N VAL A 102 6.53 -4.71 -7.50
CA VAL A 102 6.53 -5.64 -8.63
C VAL A 102 7.10 -4.96 -9.86
N ARG A 103 8.05 -5.61 -10.48
CA ARG A 103 8.49 -5.28 -11.83
C ARG A 103 7.82 -6.28 -12.78
N TYR A 104 6.98 -5.76 -13.65
CA TYR A 104 6.18 -6.55 -14.56
C TYR A 104 6.58 -6.31 -16.00
N GLU A 105 6.76 -7.37 -16.75
CA GLU A 105 6.95 -7.35 -18.19
C GLU A 105 6.00 -8.37 -18.81
N GLU A 106 5.13 -7.89 -19.70
CA GLU A 106 4.10 -8.74 -20.34
C GLU A 106 4.76 -9.89 -21.09
N GLY A 107 4.28 -11.12 -20.87
CA GLY A 107 4.80 -12.35 -21.46
C GLY A 107 5.98 -12.99 -20.71
N THR A 108 6.42 -12.40 -19.60
CA THR A 108 7.46 -12.95 -18.72
C THR A 108 6.92 -13.25 -17.33
N GLU A 109 7.71 -13.96 -16.52
CA GLU A 109 7.38 -14.14 -15.11
C GLU A 109 7.49 -12.79 -14.35
N THR A 110 6.52 -12.55 -13.47
CA THR A 110 6.50 -11.38 -12.61
C THR A 110 7.57 -11.50 -11.54
N GLU A 111 8.48 -10.54 -11.48
CA GLU A 111 9.43 -10.39 -10.39
C GLU A 111 8.87 -9.41 -9.35
N GLY A 112 8.86 -9.83 -8.10
CA GLY A 112 8.35 -8.99 -7.03
C GLY A 112 9.05 -9.26 -5.71
N THR A 113 8.88 -8.32 -4.80
CA THR A 113 9.44 -8.38 -3.45
C THR A 113 8.51 -7.74 -2.44
N GLY A 114 8.59 -8.18 -1.20
CA GLY A 114 7.89 -7.55 -0.08
C GLY A 114 8.63 -6.29 0.39
N ILE A 115 7.87 -5.33 0.92
CA ILE A 115 8.43 -4.14 1.55
C ILE A 115 8.68 -4.44 3.03
N TYR A 116 9.93 -4.28 3.47
CA TYR A 116 10.37 -4.68 4.81
C TYR A 116 10.83 -3.53 5.69
N GLY A 117 11.20 -2.40 5.11
CA GLY A 117 11.71 -1.26 5.85
C GLY A 117 11.49 0.06 5.13
N GLY A 118 11.76 1.15 5.84
CA GLY A 118 11.69 2.50 5.30
C GLY A 118 10.43 3.25 5.67
N THR A 119 10.17 4.33 4.95
CA THR A 119 9.10 5.29 5.24
C THR A 119 8.37 5.73 3.98
N VAL A 120 7.10 6.11 4.18
CA VAL A 120 6.30 6.86 3.20
C VAL A 120 5.81 8.13 3.85
N THR A 121 6.14 9.27 3.27
CA THR A 121 5.63 10.57 3.75
C THR A 121 4.49 11.00 2.85
N VAL A 122 3.34 11.25 3.46
CA VAL A 122 2.10 11.66 2.79
C VAL A 122 1.81 13.11 3.14
N SER A 123 1.64 13.94 2.13
CA SER A 123 1.12 15.30 2.26
C SER A 123 0.11 15.58 1.17
N ARG A 124 -0.79 16.52 1.44
CA ARG A 124 -1.88 16.86 0.53
C ARG A 124 -2.12 18.37 0.53
N GLU A 125 -2.34 18.90 -0.65
CA GLU A 125 -2.82 20.27 -0.86
C GLU A 125 -4.03 20.23 -1.79
N GLY A 126 -5.20 20.59 -1.28
CA GLY A 126 -6.46 20.38 -2.01
C GLY A 126 -6.68 18.90 -2.31
N ASP A 127 -6.81 18.55 -3.59
CA ASP A 127 -6.98 17.16 -4.06
C ASP A 127 -5.66 16.51 -4.50
N VAL A 128 -4.54 17.24 -4.40
CA VAL A 128 -3.23 16.79 -4.88
C VAL A 128 -2.42 16.23 -3.73
N TYR A 129 -2.08 14.97 -3.83
CA TYR A 129 -1.17 14.29 -2.91
C TYR A 129 0.26 14.38 -3.37
N THR A 130 1.16 14.49 -2.42
CA THR A 130 2.59 14.22 -2.62
C THR A 130 2.99 13.08 -1.70
N LEU A 131 3.46 12.00 -2.31
CA LEU A 131 3.95 10.82 -1.61
C LEU A 131 5.44 10.71 -1.86
N VAL A 132 6.23 10.73 -0.80
CA VAL A 132 7.67 10.50 -0.86
C VAL A 132 7.95 9.16 -0.21
N PHE A 133 8.45 8.21 -0.97
CA PHE A 133 8.77 6.89 -0.44
C PHE A 133 10.27 6.62 -0.51
N ASP A 134 10.78 6.13 0.59
CA ASP A 134 12.14 5.63 0.76
C ASP A 134 12.04 4.29 1.48
N LEU A 135 11.91 3.25 0.68
CA LEU A 135 11.55 1.92 1.13
C LEU A 135 12.71 0.94 0.88
N LYS A 136 12.70 -0.14 1.61
CA LYS A 136 13.62 -1.27 1.44
C LYS A 136 12.86 -2.58 1.36
N ASP A 137 13.36 -3.46 0.50
CA ASP A 137 12.90 -4.84 0.44
C ASP A 137 13.63 -5.73 1.48
N ASP A 138 13.32 -7.02 1.49
CA ASP A 138 13.92 -8.00 2.39
C ASP A 138 15.41 -8.28 2.11
N ALA A 139 15.90 -7.92 0.93
CA ALA A 139 17.32 -7.97 0.56
C ALA A 139 18.05 -6.61 0.74
N GLU A 140 17.39 -5.64 1.41
CA GLU A 140 17.89 -4.29 1.66
C GLU A 140 18.11 -3.44 0.39
N ASN A 141 17.50 -3.82 -0.73
CA ASN A 141 17.47 -2.97 -1.93
C ASN A 141 16.55 -1.77 -1.67
N THR A 142 16.99 -0.60 -2.13
CA THR A 142 16.24 0.63 -1.97
C THR A 142 15.21 0.79 -3.09
N ILE A 143 13.97 1.11 -2.69
CA ILE A 143 12.87 1.49 -3.58
C ILE A 143 12.46 2.89 -3.17
N SER A 144 12.84 3.88 -3.96
CA SER A 144 12.59 5.29 -3.62
C SER A 144 11.97 6.04 -4.80
N GLY A 145 11.21 7.07 -4.47
CA GLY A 145 10.60 7.92 -5.47
C GLY A 145 9.61 8.90 -4.86
N THR A 146 8.98 9.67 -5.75
CA THR A 146 7.97 10.65 -5.41
C THR A 146 6.81 10.52 -6.39
N TYR A 147 5.60 10.48 -5.84
CA TYR A 147 4.37 10.61 -6.61
C TYR A 147 3.69 11.93 -6.27
N THR A 148 3.31 12.70 -7.29
CA THR A 148 2.50 13.90 -7.12
C THR A 148 1.31 13.82 -8.06
N GLY A 149 0.13 13.93 -7.52
CA GLY A 149 -1.12 13.88 -8.29
C GLY A 149 -2.34 13.58 -7.45
N THR A 150 -3.46 13.45 -8.11
CA THR A 150 -4.71 13.02 -7.49
C THR A 150 -4.71 11.51 -7.27
N ILE A 151 -5.44 11.08 -6.26
CA ILE A 151 -5.68 9.66 -5.99
C ILE A 151 -7.16 9.38 -6.18
N THR A 152 -7.46 8.42 -7.03
CA THR A 152 -8.84 8.02 -7.32
C THR A 152 -9.26 6.95 -6.32
N GLU A 153 -10.37 7.17 -5.66
CA GLU A 153 -10.97 6.17 -4.78
C GLU A 153 -11.51 4.99 -5.60
N TYR A 154 -11.22 3.80 -5.13
CA TYR A 154 -11.73 2.57 -5.68
C TYR A 154 -12.47 1.79 -4.59
N VAL A 155 -13.77 1.63 -4.79
CA VAL A 155 -14.59 0.81 -3.89
C VAL A 155 -14.66 -0.60 -4.45
N VAL A 156 -14.13 -1.57 -3.71
CA VAL A 156 -14.33 -2.97 -4.01
C VAL A 156 -15.72 -3.37 -3.53
N GLN A 157 -16.56 -3.67 -4.47
CA GLN A 157 -17.87 -4.24 -4.18
C GLN A 157 -17.76 -5.75 -3.96
#